data_292ccaf43e4891561f5345cdcfe2a8e4
#
_entry.id   292ccaf43e4891561f5345cdcfe2a8e4
#
_cell.length_a   1.000
_cell.length_b   1.000
_cell.length_c   1.000
_cell.angle_alpha   90.00
_cell.angle_beta   90.00
_cell.angle_gamma   90.00
#
_symmetry.space_group_name_H-M   'P 1'
#
loop_
_entity.id
_entity.type
_entity.pdbx_description
1 polymer ?
#
loop_
_entity_poly.entity_id
_entity_poly.type
_entity_poly.pdbx_seq_one_letter_code
_entity_poly.pdbx_strand_id
1 'polypeptide(L)'
;MTTPRIIAGKTVPRTPVAKRLVFHIGGYDPITSHASAQRRFVREIARFQRTWSVKAIVDDLRDTADQIQWNVTTTGRDWLVETDYRLVRWHDVIEAFGRRNIASRISVGILAFLDFVLAGTLWRYLLTNWRYAVFFLYPFVMFGLLIAVAFLVGVFAFKSTGSIAIAIGGGLIGFAAALAGPWRWLNLGNLFDDWIFSREYIRCGNSGIEQRLDRLAAEIVAAASNSAADEILVIGHSLGAVLAVDLLDRALKLDPALDRNEIPVTFLSVGSSILKIGLHPKAIRFRAAMERVAKSRAIFWGDYQALVDPLNFYKSRPMAEMGLSTENEPTVRVVRLSRMLDDDIYRRIRLHFFRLHNQFVSGNDRRTSYDYFMLICGPVSAKSQTLAPYGAVSMIGDDGALISSAPPSPSELLGSPGAAA
;
A
#
# COMPACT_ATOMS: atom_id res chain seq x y z
N MET A 1 8.77 13.33 30.13
CA MET A 1 7.60 12.47 29.93
C MET A 1 6.37 13.36 30.00
N THR A 2 5.89 13.87 28.88
CA THR A 2 4.67 14.68 28.79
C THR A 2 3.53 13.79 28.36
N THR A 3 2.58 13.59 29.26
CA THR A 3 1.32 12.85 29.06
C THR A 3 0.56 13.49 27.88
N PRO A 4 0.08 12.75 26.88
CA PRO A 4 -0.73 13.33 25.83
C PRO A 4 -2.06 13.79 26.40
N ARG A 5 -2.37 15.08 26.28
CA ARG A 5 -3.70 15.63 26.57
C ARG A 5 -4.74 14.93 25.71
N ILE A 6 -5.62 14.18 26.34
CA ILE A 6 -6.85 13.67 25.75
C ILE A 6 -7.74 14.89 25.48
N ILE A 7 -7.85 15.29 24.24
CA ILE A 7 -8.83 16.30 23.81
C ILE A 7 -10.20 15.63 23.92
N ALA A 8 -11.03 16.16 24.81
CA ALA A 8 -12.42 15.72 25.05
C ALA A 8 -13.17 15.64 23.71
N GLY A 9 -13.82 14.50 23.49
CA GLY A 9 -14.34 14.05 22.21
C GLY A 9 -15.34 14.97 21.55
N LYS A 10 -14.96 15.53 20.42
CA LYS A 10 -15.95 15.80 19.36
C LYS A 10 -16.41 14.43 18.85
N THR A 11 -17.68 14.12 19.04
CA THR A 11 -18.30 12.94 18.42
C THR A 11 -18.11 13.05 16.90
N VAL A 12 -17.31 12.12 16.34
CA VAL A 12 -17.13 12.06 14.88
C VAL A 12 -18.45 11.64 14.27
N PRO A 13 -19.03 12.44 13.35
CA PRO A 13 -20.29 12.07 12.70
C PRO A 13 -20.12 10.71 12.00
N ARG A 14 -21.04 9.79 12.25
CA ARG A 14 -21.08 8.49 11.57
C ARG A 14 -21.91 8.68 10.29
N THR A 15 -21.22 8.84 9.17
CA THR A 15 -21.91 8.90 7.88
C THR A 15 -22.21 7.49 7.43
N PRO A 16 -23.49 7.07 7.35
CA PRO A 16 -23.89 5.76 6.88
C PRO A 16 -23.56 5.64 5.39
N VAL A 17 -23.23 4.42 4.96
CA VAL A 17 -22.93 4.07 3.57
C VAL A 17 -23.70 2.79 3.24
N ALA A 18 -24.55 2.84 2.23
CA ALA A 18 -25.24 1.68 1.67
C ALA A 18 -24.62 1.25 0.33
N LYS A 19 -24.10 2.21 -0.43
CA LYS A 19 -23.44 1.94 -1.72
C LYS A 19 -22.06 2.60 -1.78
N ARG A 20 -21.04 1.84 -2.10
CA ARG A 20 -19.66 2.32 -2.19
C ARG A 20 -19.03 1.95 -3.51
N LEU A 21 -18.30 2.91 -4.10
CA LEU A 21 -17.43 2.68 -5.25
C LEU A 21 -15.99 2.72 -4.79
N VAL A 22 -15.23 1.65 -5.06
CA VAL A 22 -13.84 1.50 -4.62
C VAL A 22 -12.91 1.37 -5.82
N PHE A 23 -11.95 2.28 -5.94
CA PHE A 23 -10.80 2.15 -6.84
C PHE A 23 -9.58 1.75 -6.02
N HIS A 24 -9.11 0.51 -6.18
CA HIS A 24 -7.90 0.03 -5.49
C HIS A 24 -6.73 -0.07 -6.46
N ILE A 25 -5.64 0.61 -6.13
CA ILE A 25 -4.37 0.53 -6.85
C ILE A 25 -3.39 -0.24 -5.98
N GLY A 26 -3.09 -1.47 -6.39
CA GLY A 26 -2.17 -2.36 -5.67
C GLY A 26 -0.71 -1.90 -5.78
N GLY A 27 0.14 -2.45 -4.91
CA GLY A 27 1.59 -2.24 -4.94
C GLY A 27 2.27 -2.89 -6.15
N TYR A 28 3.60 -2.81 -6.20
CA TYR A 28 4.41 -3.47 -7.20
C TYR A 28 4.40 -4.99 -6.96
N ASP A 29 3.42 -5.69 -7.53
CA ASP A 29 3.25 -7.14 -7.40
C ASP A 29 3.16 -7.79 -8.79
N PRO A 30 4.22 -8.46 -9.27
CA PRO A 30 4.27 -9.05 -10.62
C PRO A 30 3.45 -10.35 -10.76
N ILE A 31 2.89 -10.90 -9.67
CA ILE A 31 2.36 -12.27 -9.64
C ILE A 31 0.84 -12.30 -9.89
N THR A 32 0.19 -11.18 -10.03
CA THR A 32 -1.27 -11.16 -9.94
C THR A 32 -1.95 -11.40 -11.29
N SER A 33 -2.21 -12.65 -11.65
CA SER A 33 -3.25 -12.94 -12.67
C SER A 33 -4.62 -12.52 -12.11
N HIS A 34 -5.53 -12.10 -13.00
CA HIS A 34 -6.86 -11.60 -12.64
C HIS A 34 -7.64 -12.55 -11.72
N ALA A 35 -7.68 -13.83 -12.10
CA ALA A 35 -8.32 -14.86 -11.29
C ALA A 35 -7.62 -15.11 -9.95
N SER A 36 -6.31 -14.87 -9.83
CA SER A 36 -5.60 -15.00 -8.55
C SER A 36 -5.87 -13.84 -7.61
N ALA A 37 -6.07 -12.62 -8.14
CA ALA A 37 -6.45 -11.45 -7.36
C ALA A 37 -7.83 -11.63 -6.72
N GLN A 38 -8.83 -12.07 -7.51
CA GLN A 38 -10.17 -12.35 -6.98
C GLN A 38 -10.16 -13.52 -5.99
N ARG A 39 -9.46 -14.63 -6.27
CA ARG A 39 -9.35 -15.75 -5.32
C ARG A 39 -8.70 -15.32 -4.00
N ARG A 40 -7.68 -14.43 -4.05
CA ARG A 40 -7.10 -13.84 -2.84
C ARG A 40 -8.15 -13.02 -2.09
N PHE A 41 -8.87 -12.15 -2.78
CA PHE A 41 -9.92 -11.32 -2.20
C PHE A 41 -10.99 -12.17 -1.51
N VAL A 42 -11.51 -13.22 -2.19
CA VAL A 42 -12.52 -14.15 -1.64
C VAL A 42 -12.00 -14.87 -0.40
N ARG A 43 -10.73 -15.30 -0.40
CA ARG A 43 -10.12 -15.92 0.79
C ARG A 43 -10.03 -14.95 1.97
N GLU A 44 -9.61 -13.71 1.71
CA GLU A 44 -9.41 -12.71 2.76
C GLU A 44 -10.75 -12.16 3.29
N ILE A 45 -11.77 -12.03 2.43
CA ILE A 45 -13.11 -11.63 2.87
C ILE A 45 -13.77 -12.71 3.74
N ALA A 46 -13.43 -13.99 3.54
CA ALA A 46 -13.89 -15.06 4.42
C ALA A 46 -13.33 -14.93 5.86
N ARG A 47 -12.13 -14.34 6.02
CA ARG A 47 -11.59 -13.99 7.36
C ARG A 47 -12.40 -12.83 7.95
N PHE A 48 -12.61 -11.78 7.19
CA PHE A 48 -13.42 -10.63 7.59
C PHE A 48 -14.80 -11.03 8.08
N GLN A 49 -15.50 -11.92 7.38
CA GLN A 49 -16.81 -12.43 7.77
C GLN A 49 -16.79 -13.04 9.18
N ARG A 50 -15.78 -13.87 9.47
CA ARG A 50 -15.64 -14.50 10.80
C ARG A 50 -15.31 -13.48 11.89
N THR A 51 -14.42 -12.55 11.59
CA THR A 51 -13.93 -11.55 12.56
C THR A 51 -15.02 -10.56 12.97
N TRP A 52 -15.93 -10.23 12.06
CA TRP A 52 -16.96 -9.20 12.30
C TRP A 52 -18.39 -9.73 12.39
N SER A 53 -18.57 -11.06 12.37
CA SER A 53 -19.90 -11.70 12.43
C SER A 53 -20.85 -11.19 11.33
N VAL A 54 -20.33 -11.02 10.11
CA VAL A 54 -21.08 -10.52 8.94
C VAL A 54 -21.09 -11.56 7.82
N LYS A 55 -21.99 -11.39 6.84
CA LYS A 55 -22.03 -12.19 5.62
C LYS A 55 -21.58 -11.31 4.44
N ALA A 56 -20.75 -11.85 3.56
CA ALA A 56 -20.32 -11.16 2.35
C ALA A 56 -20.42 -12.12 1.14
N ILE A 57 -21.03 -11.66 0.07
CA ILE A 57 -21.16 -12.37 -1.20
C ILE A 57 -20.35 -11.58 -2.22
N VAL A 58 -19.50 -12.27 -2.95
CA VAL A 58 -18.66 -11.69 -4.02
C VAL A 58 -19.18 -12.24 -5.34
N ASP A 59 -19.56 -11.36 -6.25
CA ASP A 59 -20.08 -11.72 -7.57
C ASP A 59 -18.93 -12.15 -8.53
N ASP A 60 -19.32 -12.58 -9.71
CA ASP A 60 -18.40 -12.96 -10.77
C ASP A 60 -17.53 -11.77 -11.22
N LEU A 61 -16.31 -12.12 -11.60
CA LEU A 61 -15.31 -11.18 -12.07
C LEU A 61 -15.69 -10.61 -13.44
N ARG A 62 -15.64 -9.29 -13.56
CA ARG A 62 -15.74 -8.54 -14.81
C ARG A 62 -14.37 -7.96 -15.13
N ASP A 63 -13.85 -8.27 -16.30
CA ASP A 63 -12.51 -7.85 -16.74
C ASP A 63 -12.63 -6.78 -17.84
N THR A 64 -11.98 -5.64 -17.61
CA THR A 64 -11.91 -4.54 -18.57
C THR A 64 -10.46 -4.20 -18.92
N ALA A 65 -10.24 -3.30 -19.87
CA ALA A 65 -8.89 -2.90 -20.28
C ALA A 65 -8.08 -2.28 -19.12
N ASP A 66 -8.73 -1.52 -18.24
CA ASP A 66 -8.06 -0.70 -17.22
C ASP A 66 -8.21 -1.22 -15.79
N GLN A 67 -9.19 -2.12 -15.56
CA GLN A 67 -9.53 -2.58 -14.21
C GLN A 67 -10.21 -3.94 -14.21
N ILE A 68 -10.09 -4.64 -13.09
CA ILE A 68 -10.80 -5.87 -12.79
C ILE A 68 -11.86 -5.52 -11.74
N GLN A 69 -13.11 -5.91 -11.97
CA GLN A 69 -14.24 -5.49 -11.14
C GLN A 69 -15.01 -6.68 -10.62
N TRP A 70 -15.55 -6.54 -9.43
CA TRP A 70 -16.58 -7.41 -8.85
C TRP A 70 -17.40 -6.66 -7.83
N ASN A 71 -18.65 -7.03 -7.66
CA ASN A 71 -19.48 -6.48 -6.60
C ASN A 71 -19.34 -7.32 -5.33
N VAL A 72 -19.49 -6.67 -4.19
CA VAL A 72 -19.53 -7.31 -2.89
C VAL A 72 -20.78 -6.83 -2.17
N THR A 73 -21.67 -7.74 -1.84
CA THR A 73 -22.83 -7.46 -0.97
C THR A 73 -22.51 -7.93 0.43
N THR A 74 -22.35 -7.00 1.35
CA THR A 74 -22.06 -7.30 2.76
C THR A 74 -23.27 -7.01 3.62
N THR A 75 -23.68 -7.98 4.44
CA THR A 75 -24.82 -7.91 5.34
C THR A 75 -24.35 -8.10 6.77
N GLY A 76 -24.54 -7.09 7.61
CA GLY A 76 -24.45 -7.18 9.06
C GLY A 76 -25.82 -7.52 9.66
N ARG A 77 -25.96 -7.35 10.97
CA ARG A 77 -27.21 -7.67 11.66
C ARG A 77 -28.36 -6.71 11.27
N ASP A 78 -28.06 -5.43 11.10
CA ASP A 78 -29.02 -4.33 10.91
C ASP A 78 -28.64 -3.39 9.74
N TRP A 79 -27.70 -3.81 8.87
CA TRP A 79 -27.24 -3.03 7.74
C TRP A 79 -26.87 -3.91 6.54
N LEU A 80 -26.88 -3.29 5.37
CA LEU A 80 -26.46 -3.88 4.11
C LEU A 80 -25.65 -2.86 3.33
N VAL A 81 -24.53 -3.29 2.74
CA VAL A 81 -23.65 -2.46 1.89
C VAL A 81 -23.36 -3.18 0.59
N GLU A 82 -23.56 -2.46 -0.51
CA GLU A 82 -23.16 -2.86 -1.85
C GLU A 82 -21.87 -2.13 -2.22
N THR A 83 -20.80 -2.87 -2.50
CA THR A 83 -19.51 -2.30 -2.89
C THR A 83 -19.21 -2.70 -4.33
N ASP A 84 -19.09 -1.74 -5.24
CA ASP A 84 -18.47 -1.93 -6.57
C ASP A 84 -16.94 -1.78 -6.37
N TYR A 85 -16.25 -2.92 -6.35
CA TYR A 85 -14.81 -2.96 -6.15
C TYR A 85 -14.08 -3.07 -7.48
N ARG A 86 -13.17 -2.13 -7.74
CA ARG A 86 -12.40 -1.99 -8.96
C ARG A 86 -10.91 -2.03 -8.65
N LEU A 87 -10.26 -3.13 -9.02
CA LEU A 87 -8.81 -3.25 -8.93
C LEU A 87 -8.17 -2.72 -10.21
N VAL A 88 -7.44 -1.63 -10.09
CA VAL A 88 -6.77 -0.98 -11.23
C VAL A 88 -5.67 -1.88 -11.79
N ARG A 89 -5.69 -2.11 -13.09
CA ARG A 89 -4.69 -2.91 -13.80
C ARG A 89 -3.45 -2.06 -14.06
N TRP A 90 -2.31 -2.53 -13.62
CA TRP A 90 -1.00 -2.01 -14.02
C TRP A 90 0.10 -3.07 -13.97
N HIS A 91 -0.29 -4.33 -13.73
CA HIS A 91 0.60 -5.48 -13.74
C HIS A 91 1.25 -5.73 -15.11
N ASP A 92 0.58 -5.39 -16.21
CA ASP A 92 1.12 -5.42 -17.57
C ASP A 92 2.37 -4.53 -17.72
N VAL A 93 2.36 -3.37 -17.07
CA VAL A 93 3.53 -2.48 -16.99
C VAL A 93 4.63 -3.12 -16.15
N ILE A 94 4.28 -3.72 -15.00
CA ILE A 94 5.24 -4.43 -14.13
C ILE A 94 5.87 -5.61 -14.90
N GLU A 95 5.07 -6.41 -15.60
CA GLU A 95 5.56 -7.53 -16.40
C GLU A 95 6.51 -7.09 -17.52
N ALA A 96 6.28 -5.93 -18.13
CA ALA A 96 7.17 -5.40 -19.16
C ALA A 96 8.61 -5.19 -18.62
N PHE A 97 8.76 -4.80 -17.35
CA PHE A 97 10.08 -4.72 -16.69
C PHE A 97 10.68 -6.13 -16.48
N GLY A 98 9.87 -7.08 -16.00
CA GLY A 98 10.30 -8.46 -15.76
C GLY A 98 10.72 -9.22 -17.02
N ARG A 99 10.21 -8.84 -18.21
CA ARG A 99 10.58 -9.41 -19.52
C ARG A 99 11.93 -8.93 -20.04
N ARG A 100 12.51 -7.86 -19.46
CA ARG A 100 13.86 -7.41 -19.82
C ARG A 100 14.88 -8.50 -19.50
N ASN A 101 15.95 -8.62 -20.31
CA ASN A 101 17.02 -9.55 -20.00
C ASN A 101 17.74 -9.18 -18.70
N ILE A 102 18.33 -10.18 -18.03
CA ILE A 102 18.89 -10.01 -16.69
C ILE A 102 20.03 -8.98 -16.65
N ALA A 103 20.85 -8.92 -17.72
CA ALA A 103 21.94 -7.95 -17.81
C ALA A 103 21.41 -6.51 -17.86
N SER A 104 20.35 -6.27 -18.64
CA SER A 104 19.65 -4.97 -18.70
C SER A 104 19.03 -4.62 -17.33
N ARG A 105 18.38 -5.58 -16.67
CA ARG A 105 17.77 -5.35 -15.35
C ARG A 105 18.85 -4.96 -14.32
N ILE A 106 20.00 -5.63 -14.33
CA ILE A 106 21.11 -5.32 -13.43
C ILE A 106 21.69 -3.94 -13.75
N SER A 107 22.06 -3.68 -15.00
CA SER A 107 22.71 -2.41 -15.38
C SER A 107 21.82 -1.20 -15.15
N VAL A 108 20.55 -1.26 -15.60
CA VAL A 108 19.60 -0.15 -15.40
C VAL A 108 19.20 -0.02 -13.92
N GLY A 109 19.12 -1.14 -13.17
CA GLY A 109 18.89 -1.11 -11.73
C GLY A 109 20.03 -0.46 -10.94
N ILE A 110 21.27 -0.73 -11.33
CA ILE A 110 22.46 -0.03 -10.75
C ILE A 110 22.41 1.46 -11.09
N LEU A 111 22.04 1.83 -12.32
CA LEU A 111 21.85 3.23 -12.69
C LEU A 111 20.74 3.89 -11.87
N ALA A 112 19.64 3.18 -11.61
CA ALA A 112 18.59 3.67 -10.72
C ALA A 112 19.11 3.88 -9.30
N PHE A 113 19.85 2.92 -8.75
CA PHE A 113 20.48 3.06 -7.44
C PHE A 113 21.40 4.28 -7.37
N LEU A 114 22.32 4.42 -8.32
CA LEU A 114 23.24 5.56 -8.37
C LEU A 114 22.50 6.87 -8.48
N ASP A 115 21.41 6.94 -9.25
CA ASP A 115 20.58 8.14 -9.36
C ASP A 115 19.99 8.56 -7.99
N PHE A 116 19.43 7.61 -7.24
CA PHE A 116 18.87 7.87 -5.91
C PHE A 116 19.96 8.26 -4.89
N VAL A 117 21.14 7.64 -4.95
CA VAL A 117 22.27 7.94 -4.05
C VAL A 117 22.87 9.31 -4.37
N LEU A 118 23.21 9.55 -5.64
CA LEU A 118 23.87 10.81 -6.08
C LEU A 118 22.92 12.01 -5.98
N ALA A 119 21.61 11.79 -6.11
CA ALA A 119 20.60 12.82 -5.86
C ALA A 119 20.40 13.15 -4.37
N GLY A 120 21.12 12.48 -3.46
CA GLY A 120 20.98 12.64 -2.01
C GLY A 120 19.69 12.04 -1.43
N THR A 121 18.95 11.24 -2.21
CA THR A 121 17.68 10.66 -1.77
C THR A 121 17.89 9.60 -0.69
N LEU A 122 18.94 8.79 -0.77
CA LEU A 122 19.29 7.84 0.29
C LEU A 122 19.50 8.54 1.64
N TRP A 123 20.17 9.70 1.64
CA TRP A 123 20.37 10.49 2.86
C TRP A 123 19.03 10.96 3.44
N ARG A 124 18.11 11.41 2.58
CA ARG A 124 16.76 11.81 3.01
C ARG A 124 15.98 10.63 3.57
N TYR A 125 16.11 9.42 2.99
CA TYR A 125 15.52 8.21 3.57
C TYR A 125 16.06 7.91 4.97
N LEU A 126 17.38 8.02 5.17
CA LEU A 126 18.00 7.80 6.48
C LEU A 126 17.46 8.77 7.54
N LEU A 127 17.31 10.03 7.19
CA LEU A 127 16.78 11.06 8.09
C LEU A 127 15.29 10.86 8.40
N THR A 128 14.49 10.49 7.40
CA THR A 128 13.05 10.29 7.55
C THR A 128 12.71 8.94 8.20
N ASN A 129 13.30 7.86 7.68
CA ASN A 129 13.07 6.50 8.18
C ASN A 129 14.25 5.59 7.84
N TRP A 130 15.17 5.39 8.79
CA TRP A 130 16.34 4.55 8.59
C TRP A 130 16.01 3.09 8.20
N ARG A 131 14.86 2.54 8.63
CA ARG A 131 14.42 1.18 8.27
C ARG A 131 14.13 1.09 6.78
N TYR A 132 13.47 2.11 6.24
CA TYR A 132 13.25 2.20 4.81
C TYR A 132 14.57 2.34 4.03
N ALA A 133 15.52 3.13 4.54
CA ALA A 133 16.85 3.25 3.93
C ALA A 133 17.61 1.90 3.90
N VAL A 134 17.50 1.09 4.95
CA VAL A 134 18.05 -0.27 4.97
C VAL A 134 17.34 -1.16 3.95
N PHE A 135 16.02 -1.08 3.84
CA PHE A 135 15.26 -1.79 2.82
C PHE A 135 15.66 -1.35 1.40
N PHE A 136 15.87 -0.05 1.19
CA PHE A 136 16.40 0.49 -0.08
C PHE A 136 17.74 -0.15 -0.45
N LEU A 137 18.67 -0.27 0.50
CA LEU A 137 19.99 -0.84 0.28
C LEU A 137 19.99 -2.37 0.09
N TYR A 138 18.95 -3.05 0.61
CA TYR A 138 18.90 -4.52 0.65
C TYR A 138 19.21 -5.20 -0.70
N PRO A 139 18.56 -4.88 -1.84
CA PRO A 139 18.81 -5.59 -3.09
C PRO A 139 20.25 -5.38 -3.60
N PHE A 140 20.83 -4.21 -3.37
CA PHE A 140 22.18 -3.87 -3.84
C PHE A 140 23.24 -4.51 -2.96
N VAL A 141 23.06 -4.54 -1.64
CA VAL A 141 23.91 -5.26 -0.70
C VAL A 141 23.87 -6.76 -0.98
N MET A 142 22.68 -7.34 -1.15
CA MET A 142 22.57 -8.76 -1.48
C MET A 142 23.22 -9.09 -2.82
N PHE A 143 23.02 -8.25 -3.83
CA PHE A 143 23.69 -8.44 -5.12
C PHE A 143 25.22 -8.36 -5.00
N GLY A 144 25.73 -7.39 -4.25
CA GLY A 144 27.16 -7.29 -3.94
C GLY A 144 27.71 -8.53 -3.23
N LEU A 145 26.96 -9.09 -2.28
CA LEU A 145 27.32 -10.35 -1.61
C LEU A 145 27.35 -11.54 -2.58
N LEU A 146 26.42 -11.62 -3.53
CA LEU A 146 26.44 -12.67 -4.56
C LEU A 146 27.69 -12.57 -5.43
N ILE A 147 28.09 -11.36 -5.82
CA ILE A 147 29.34 -11.11 -6.54
C ILE A 147 30.54 -11.53 -5.70
N ALA A 148 30.57 -11.15 -4.40
CA ALA A 148 31.67 -11.51 -3.50
C ALA A 148 31.80 -13.03 -3.34
N VAL A 149 30.69 -13.75 -3.21
CA VAL A 149 30.70 -15.22 -3.15
C VAL A 149 31.26 -15.82 -4.46
N ALA A 150 30.80 -15.33 -5.61
CA ALA A 150 31.30 -15.78 -6.91
C ALA A 150 32.83 -15.52 -7.05
N PHE A 151 33.28 -14.37 -6.60
CA PHE A 151 34.72 -14.04 -6.56
C PHE A 151 35.53 -15.00 -5.65
N LEU A 152 35.01 -15.30 -4.45
CA LEU A 152 35.65 -16.25 -3.53
C LEU A 152 35.72 -17.66 -4.11
N VAL A 153 34.72 -18.11 -4.86
CA VAL A 153 34.75 -19.39 -5.60
C VAL A 153 35.91 -19.38 -6.61
N GLY A 154 36.10 -18.29 -7.37
CA GLY A 154 37.20 -18.11 -8.29
C GLY A 154 38.56 -18.14 -7.60
N VAL A 155 38.69 -17.41 -6.47
CA VAL A 155 39.94 -17.41 -5.67
C VAL A 155 40.27 -18.80 -5.13
N PHE A 156 39.26 -19.54 -4.64
CA PHE A 156 39.47 -20.91 -4.15
C PHE A 156 39.90 -21.83 -5.29
N ALA A 157 39.27 -21.76 -6.45
CA ALA A 157 39.66 -22.51 -7.63
C ALA A 157 41.11 -22.21 -8.08
N PHE A 158 41.52 -20.94 -8.04
CA PHE A 158 42.91 -20.54 -8.31
C PHE A 158 43.89 -21.14 -7.32
N LYS A 159 43.63 -21.02 -6.02
CA LYS A 159 44.51 -21.59 -4.97
C LYS A 159 44.63 -23.11 -5.08
N SER A 160 43.59 -23.81 -5.52
CA SER A 160 43.58 -25.26 -5.66
C SER A 160 44.32 -25.76 -6.92
N THR A 161 44.34 -24.98 -8.00
CA THR A 161 44.79 -25.43 -9.31
C THR A 161 45.96 -24.64 -9.88
N GLY A 162 46.26 -23.43 -9.37
CA GLY A 162 47.21 -22.47 -9.92
C GLY A 162 46.81 -21.89 -11.29
N SER A 163 45.64 -22.25 -11.81
CA SER A 163 45.18 -21.86 -13.15
C SER A 163 44.21 -20.69 -13.12
N ILE A 164 44.60 -19.59 -13.79
CA ILE A 164 43.71 -18.40 -13.96
C ILE A 164 42.47 -18.74 -14.75
N ALA A 165 42.55 -19.61 -15.77
CA ALA A 165 41.41 -20.02 -16.58
C ALA A 165 40.37 -20.76 -15.72
N ILE A 166 40.81 -21.66 -14.84
CA ILE A 166 39.93 -22.39 -13.89
C ILE A 166 39.35 -21.42 -12.85
N ALA A 167 40.11 -20.43 -12.40
CA ALA A 167 39.62 -19.38 -11.48
C ALA A 167 38.49 -18.57 -12.10
N ILE A 168 38.67 -18.09 -13.34
CA ILE A 168 37.64 -17.34 -14.08
C ILE A 168 36.41 -18.24 -14.32
N GLY A 169 36.62 -19.47 -14.81
CA GLY A 169 35.52 -20.42 -15.02
C GLY A 169 34.71 -20.71 -13.74
N GLY A 170 35.41 -20.96 -12.61
CA GLY A 170 34.77 -21.16 -11.30
C GLY A 170 33.98 -19.94 -10.83
N GLY A 171 34.56 -18.74 -10.98
CA GLY A 171 33.85 -17.49 -10.64
C GLY A 171 32.61 -17.28 -11.50
N LEU A 172 32.68 -17.52 -12.80
CA LEU A 172 31.53 -17.40 -13.70
C LEU A 172 30.44 -18.42 -13.40
N ILE A 173 30.80 -19.68 -13.09
CA ILE A 173 29.86 -20.71 -12.68
C ILE A 173 29.23 -20.32 -11.35
N GLY A 174 29.99 -19.85 -10.38
CA GLY A 174 29.49 -19.37 -9.09
C GLY A 174 28.48 -18.22 -9.26
N PHE A 175 28.80 -17.26 -10.14
CA PHE A 175 27.89 -16.16 -10.45
C PHE A 175 26.60 -16.62 -11.16
N ALA A 176 26.72 -17.51 -12.14
CA ALA A 176 25.54 -18.09 -12.81
C ALA A 176 24.63 -18.85 -11.84
N ALA A 177 25.22 -19.63 -10.91
CA ALA A 177 24.48 -20.31 -9.86
C ALA A 177 23.77 -19.33 -8.91
N ALA A 178 24.44 -18.23 -8.54
CA ALA A 178 23.86 -17.17 -7.72
C ALA A 178 22.66 -16.48 -8.41
N LEU A 179 22.73 -16.28 -9.71
CA LEU A 179 21.61 -15.74 -10.50
C LEU A 179 20.47 -16.76 -10.70
N ALA A 180 20.75 -18.04 -10.76
CA ALA A 180 19.74 -19.09 -10.96
C ALA A 180 18.88 -19.33 -9.72
N GLY A 181 19.46 -19.34 -8.52
CA GLY A 181 18.80 -19.62 -7.24
C GLY A 181 18.61 -18.40 -6.35
N PRO A 182 19.68 -17.92 -5.69
CA PRO A 182 19.59 -16.83 -4.70
C PRO A 182 18.94 -15.55 -5.24
N TRP A 183 19.23 -15.15 -6.48
CA TRP A 183 18.58 -14.00 -7.12
C TRP A 183 17.05 -14.07 -7.07
N ARG A 184 16.50 -15.26 -7.36
CA ARG A 184 15.04 -15.49 -7.34
C ARG A 184 14.51 -15.59 -5.92
N TRP A 185 15.21 -16.34 -5.05
CA TRP A 185 14.80 -16.55 -3.66
C TRP A 185 14.80 -15.26 -2.85
N LEU A 186 15.79 -14.39 -3.06
CA LEU A 186 15.90 -13.07 -2.44
C LEU A 186 15.00 -12.01 -3.11
N ASN A 187 14.26 -12.39 -4.15
CA ASN A 187 13.37 -11.50 -4.92
C ASN A 187 14.08 -10.28 -5.54
N LEU A 188 15.39 -10.39 -5.82
CA LEU A 188 16.20 -9.25 -6.27
C LEU A 188 15.73 -8.68 -7.60
N GLY A 189 15.29 -9.54 -8.54
CA GLY A 189 14.79 -9.11 -9.84
C GLY A 189 13.63 -8.12 -9.71
N ASN A 190 12.61 -8.47 -8.95
CA ASN A 190 11.45 -7.60 -8.75
C ASN A 190 11.80 -6.31 -8.01
N LEU A 191 12.76 -6.37 -7.08
CA LEU A 191 13.24 -5.17 -6.38
C LEU A 191 14.03 -4.24 -7.30
N PHE A 192 14.89 -4.79 -8.18
CA PHE A 192 15.56 -3.98 -9.19
C PHE A 192 14.55 -3.33 -10.14
N ASP A 193 13.55 -4.08 -10.62
CA ASP A 193 12.52 -3.55 -11.51
C ASP A 193 11.68 -2.45 -10.83
N ASP A 194 11.35 -2.60 -9.56
CA ASP A 194 10.65 -1.59 -8.78
C ASP A 194 11.47 -0.27 -8.67
N TRP A 195 12.80 -0.36 -8.53
CA TRP A 195 13.67 0.82 -8.54
C TRP A 195 13.83 1.42 -9.94
N ILE A 196 13.91 0.59 -10.99
CA ILE A 196 13.93 1.04 -12.37
C ILE A 196 12.64 1.79 -12.69
N PHE A 197 11.48 1.20 -12.37
CA PHE A 197 10.18 1.85 -12.53
C PHE A 197 10.13 3.18 -11.78
N SER A 198 10.56 3.21 -10.53
CA SER A 198 10.54 4.43 -9.70
C SER A 198 11.37 5.56 -10.33
N ARG A 199 12.55 5.24 -10.86
CA ARG A 199 13.40 6.20 -11.57
C ARG A 199 12.75 6.68 -12.87
N GLU A 200 12.22 5.76 -13.68
CA GLU A 200 11.53 6.11 -14.93
C GLU A 200 10.32 6.99 -14.65
N TYR A 201 9.50 6.64 -13.66
CA TYR A 201 8.33 7.44 -13.24
C TYR A 201 8.71 8.88 -12.85
N ILE A 202 9.80 9.05 -12.09
CA ILE A 202 10.29 10.37 -11.66
C ILE A 202 10.77 11.21 -12.85
N ARG A 203 11.47 10.60 -13.82
CA ARG A 203 12.21 11.31 -14.86
C ARG A 203 11.49 11.45 -16.17
N CYS A 204 10.80 10.41 -16.59
CA CYS A 204 10.27 10.29 -17.96
C CYS A 204 8.74 10.15 -17.99
N GLY A 205 8.13 9.70 -16.86
CA GLY A 205 6.76 9.22 -16.87
C GLY A 205 6.65 7.83 -17.56
N ASN A 206 5.42 7.33 -17.62
CA ASN A 206 5.10 6.07 -18.33
C ASN A 206 3.76 6.26 -19.07
N SER A 207 3.82 6.37 -20.39
CA SER A 207 2.66 6.70 -21.22
C SER A 207 1.51 5.69 -21.09
N GLY A 208 1.80 4.40 -20.87
CA GLY A 208 0.76 3.38 -20.70
C GLY A 208 0.00 3.56 -19.39
N ILE A 209 0.70 3.89 -18.31
CA ILE A 209 0.06 4.22 -17.00
C ILE A 209 -0.66 5.57 -17.10
N GLU A 210 -0.04 6.60 -17.66
CA GLU A 210 -0.62 7.93 -17.75
C GLU A 210 -1.96 7.93 -18.45
N GLN A 211 -2.07 7.32 -19.63
CA GLN A 211 -3.34 7.20 -20.36
C GLN A 211 -4.42 6.43 -19.57
N ARG A 212 -4.03 5.39 -18.84
CA ARG A 212 -4.94 4.64 -17.98
C ARG A 212 -5.46 5.49 -16.83
N LEU A 213 -4.56 6.22 -16.16
CA LEU A 213 -4.94 7.15 -15.09
C LEU A 213 -5.84 8.27 -15.59
N ASP A 214 -5.65 8.77 -16.83
CA ASP A 214 -6.54 9.76 -17.45
C ASP A 214 -7.97 9.23 -17.60
N ARG A 215 -8.13 7.97 -18.11
CA ARG A 215 -9.46 7.35 -18.24
C ARG A 215 -10.12 7.11 -16.89
N LEU A 216 -9.36 6.60 -15.91
CA LEU A 216 -9.87 6.37 -14.55
C LEU A 216 -10.22 7.67 -13.83
N ALA A 217 -9.48 8.75 -14.07
CA ALA A 217 -9.80 10.07 -13.53
C ALA A 217 -11.14 10.59 -14.07
N ALA A 218 -11.41 10.40 -15.37
CA ALA A 218 -12.71 10.72 -15.96
C ALA A 218 -13.84 9.87 -15.36
N GLU A 219 -13.60 8.57 -15.06
CA GLU A 219 -14.57 7.72 -14.38
C GLU A 219 -14.87 8.22 -12.95
N ILE A 220 -13.86 8.65 -12.19
CA ILE A 220 -14.05 9.21 -10.84
C ILE A 220 -14.88 10.48 -10.89
N VAL A 221 -14.57 11.40 -11.82
CA VAL A 221 -15.32 12.64 -12.00
C VAL A 221 -16.78 12.36 -12.39
N ALA A 222 -17.00 11.47 -13.36
CA ALA A 222 -18.35 11.06 -13.76
C ALA A 222 -19.12 10.40 -12.61
N ALA A 223 -18.45 9.55 -11.83
CA ALA A 223 -19.06 8.89 -10.68
C ALA A 223 -19.40 9.89 -9.57
N ALA A 224 -18.55 10.87 -9.30
CA ALA A 224 -18.80 11.89 -8.28
C ALA A 224 -20.03 12.77 -8.61
N SER A 225 -20.30 12.95 -9.89
CA SER A 225 -21.44 13.76 -10.36
C SER A 225 -22.74 12.98 -10.52
N ASN A 226 -22.68 11.70 -10.89
CA ASN A 226 -23.86 10.98 -11.42
C ASN A 226 -24.06 9.56 -10.86
N SER A 227 -23.21 9.07 -9.92
CA SER A 227 -23.40 7.72 -9.40
C SER A 227 -24.44 7.68 -8.26
N ALA A 228 -24.96 6.49 -8.00
CA ALA A 228 -25.81 6.23 -6.84
C ALA A 228 -24.98 5.84 -5.59
N ALA A 229 -23.67 6.04 -5.61
CA ALA A 229 -22.80 5.72 -4.48
C ALA A 229 -22.89 6.80 -3.39
N ASP A 230 -22.83 6.38 -2.14
CA ASP A 230 -22.75 7.30 -0.99
C ASP A 230 -21.31 7.76 -0.72
N GLU A 231 -20.32 7.01 -1.23
CA GLU A 231 -18.89 7.30 -1.06
C GLU A 231 -18.07 6.74 -2.22
N ILE A 232 -17.12 7.53 -2.73
CA ILE A 232 -16.05 7.05 -3.63
C ILE A 232 -14.77 6.91 -2.82
N LEU A 233 -14.21 5.70 -2.82
CA LEU A 233 -13.00 5.38 -2.08
C LEU A 233 -11.86 5.04 -3.04
N VAL A 234 -10.79 5.85 -3.02
CA VAL A 234 -9.55 5.58 -3.75
C VAL A 234 -8.52 5.05 -2.78
N ILE A 235 -8.04 3.84 -3.00
CA ILE A 235 -7.06 3.18 -2.12
C ILE A 235 -5.77 2.97 -2.89
N GLY A 236 -4.66 3.46 -2.34
CA GLY A 236 -3.32 3.18 -2.83
C GLY A 236 -2.53 2.34 -1.83
N HIS A 237 -2.17 1.12 -2.20
CA HIS A 237 -1.30 0.27 -1.39
C HIS A 237 0.14 0.36 -1.89
N SER A 238 1.09 0.56 -0.98
CA SER A 238 2.52 0.58 -1.33
C SER A 238 2.82 1.61 -2.45
N LEU A 239 3.43 1.19 -3.56
CA LEU A 239 3.69 2.03 -4.73
C LEU A 239 2.38 2.46 -5.44
N GLY A 240 1.30 1.70 -5.30
CA GLY A 240 -0.02 2.10 -5.78
C GLY A 240 -0.53 3.41 -5.17
N ALA A 241 -0.04 3.78 -3.98
CA ALA A 241 -0.37 5.08 -3.38
C ALA A 241 0.20 6.27 -4.17
N VAL A 242 1.34 6.09 -4.85
CA VAL A 242 1.92 7.08 -5.76
C VAL A 242 1.00 7.28 -6.97
N LEU A 243 0.54 6.18 -7.56
CA LEU A 243 -0.38 6.23 -8.70
C LEU A 243 -1.76 6.76 -8.30
N ALA A 244 -2.22 6.50 -7.08
CA ALA A 244 -3.48 7.04 -6.55
C ALA A 244 -3.42 8.57 -6.41
N VAL A 245 -2.30 9.14 -5.98
CA VAL A 245 -2.10 10.58 -5.95
C VAL A 245 -2.15 11.17 -7.36
N ASP A 246 -1.48 10.55 -8.33
CA ASP A 246 -1.49 11.02 -9.73
C ASP A 246 -2.90 10.90 -10.34
N LEU A 247 -3.63 9.83 -10.04
CA LEU A 247 -5.03 9.65 -10.43
C LEU A 247 -5.93 10.77 -9.89
N LEU A 248 -5.82 11.07 -8.61
CA LEU A 248 -6.62 12.11 -7.95
C LEU A 248 -6.24 13.52 -8.43
N ASP A 249 -4.96 13.77 -8.68
CA ASP A 249 -4.49 15.03 -9.28
C ASP A 249 -5.09 15.26 -10.67
N ARG A 250 -5.19 14.19 -11.49
CA ARG A 250 -5.84 14.22 -12.80
C ARG A 250 -7.34 14.47 -12.68
N ALA A 251 -8.02 13.83 -11.73
CA ALA A 251 -9.44 14.06 -11.47
C ALA A 251 -9.71 15.53 -11.08
N LEU A 252 -8.89 16.11 -10.19
CA LEU A 252 -8.98 17.52 -9.81
C LEU A 252 -8.68 18.49 -10.95
N LYS A 253 -7.85 18.11 -11.92
CA LYS A 253 -7.58 18.91 -13.13
C LYS A 253 -8.74 18.84 -14.13
N LEU A 254 -9.40 17.68 -14.24
CA LEU A 254 -10.57 17.50 -15.08
C LEU A 254 -11.80 18.22 -14.52
N ASP A 255 -12.01 18.15 -13.22
CA ASP A 255 -13.07 18.84 -12.51
C ASP A 255 -12.52 19.59 -11.27
N PRO A 256 -12.14 20.88 -11.41
CA PRO A 256 -11.73 21.69 -10.29
C PRO A 256 -12.83 21.92 -9.24
N ALA A 257 -14.07 21.67 -9.60
CA ALA A 257 -15.24 21.80 -8.73
C ALA A 257 -15.66 20.48 -8.08
N LEU A 258 -14.80 19.47 -8.07
CA LEU A 258 -15.05 18.15 -7.47
C LEU A 258 -15.52 18.26 -6.01
N ASP A 259 -15.17 19.34 -5.30
CA ASP A 259 -15.62 19.63 -3.92
C ASP A 259 -17.09 20.07 -3.81
N ARG A 260 -17.74 20.39 -4.92
CA ARG A 260 -19.16 20.76 -4.97
C ARG A 260 -20.06 19.56 -5.26
N ASN A 261 -19.48 18.43 -5.61
CA ASN A 261 -20.22 17.21 -5.87
C ASN A 261 -20.77 16.62 -4.56
N GLU A 262 -21.96 16.00 -4.64
CA GLU A 262 -22.65 15.47 -3.47
C GLU A 262 -21.93 14.25 -2.88
N ILE A 263 -21.19 13.50 -3.72
CA ILE A 263 -20.55 12.25 -3.33
C ILE A 263 -19.13 12.51 -2.84
N PRO A 264 -18.81 12.24 -1.56
CA PRO A 264 -17.50 12.49 -1.01
C PRO A 264 -16.45 11.51 -1.58
N VAL A 265 -15.28 12.05 -1.92
CA VAL A 265 -14.11 11.27 -2.32
C VAL A 265 -13.18 11.10 -1.13
N THR A 266 -12.90 9.86 -0.76
CA THR A 266 -11.95 9.51 0.30
C THR A 266 -10.72 8.83 -0.31
N PHE A 267 -9.54 9.34 -0.01
CA PHE A 267 -8.27 8.71 -0.36
C PHE A 267 -7.66 8.01 0.86
N LEU A 268 -7.32 6.74 0.71
CA LEU A 268 -6.58 5.99 1.71
C LEU A 268 -5.25 5.53 1.13
N SER A 269 -4.14 6.02 1.69
CA SER A 269 -2.82 5.46 1.46
C SER A 269 -2.48 4.46 2.56
N VAL A 270 -2.21 3.20 2.19
CA VAL A 270 -1.98 2.12 3.14
C VAL A 270 -0.62 1.47 2.90
N GLY A 271 0.24 1.44 3.92
CA GLY A 271 1.62 0.97 3.76
C GLY A 271 2.37 1.72 2.65
N SER A 272 2.17 3.02 2.55
CA SER A 272 2.49 3.85 1.39
C SER A 272 3.98 3.99 1.12
N SER A 273 4.35 3.97 -0.17
CA SER A 273 5.68 4.31 -0.69
C SER A 273 5.74 5.73 -1.30
N ILE A 274 4.82 6.63 -0.95
CA ILE A 274 4.78 8.01 -1.46
C ILE A 274 6.12 8.71 -1.28
N LEU A 275 6.73 8.61 -0.10
CA LEU A 275 8.01 9.24 0.20
C LEU A 275 9.20 8.62 -0.56
N LYS A 276 9.08 7.37 -1.04
CA LYS A 276 10.05 6.76 -1.96
C LYS A 276 10.25 7.62 -3.20
N ILE A 277 9.16 8.13 -3.75
CA ILE A 277 9.18 9.00 -4.93
C ILE A 277 9.37 10.46 -4.51
N GLY A 278 8.59 10.95 -3.57
CA GLY A 278 8.50 12.36 -3.19
C GLY A 278 9.78 12.96 -2.64
N LEU A 279 10.62 12.16 -1.96
CA LEU A 279 11.91 12.62 -1.43
C LEU A 279 13.01 12.75 -2.50
N HIS A 280 12.79 12.22 -3.71
CA HIS A 280 13.74 12.42 -4.80
C HIS A 280 13.65 13.86 -5.34
N PRO A 281 14.79 14.61 -5.47
CA PRO A 281 14.73 16.04 -5.85
C PRO A 281 14.11 16.28 -7.22
N LYS A 282 14.21 15.33 -8.14
CA LYS A 282 13.61 15.42 -9.49
C LYS A 282 12.12 15.08 -9.54
N ALA A 283 11.50 14.63 -8.45
CA ALA A 283 10.07 14.30 -8.39
C ALA A 283 9.18 15.57 -8.30
N ILE A 284 9.47 16.59 -9.11
CA ILE A 284 8.80 17.90 -9.06
C ILE A 284 7.32 17.76 -9.43
N ARG A 285 7.02 17.02 -10.50
CA ARG A 285 5.63 16.77 -10.95
C ARG A 285 4.82 16.07 -9.86
N PHE A 286 5.40 15.06 -9.24
CA PHE A 286 4.73 14.30 -8.19
C PHE A 286 4.49 15.15 -6.93
N ARG A 287 5.47 15.95 -6.48
CA ARG A 287 5.25 16.87 -5.35
C ARG A 287 4.17 17.91 -5.63
N ALA A 288 4.11 18.43 -6.87
CA ALA A 288 3.03 19.35 -7.26
C ALA A 288 1.65 18.65 -7.25
N ALA A 289 1.57 17.39 -7.66
CA ALA A 289 0.34 16.58 -7.55
C ALA A 289 -0.05 16.36 -6.08
N MET A 290 0.90 15.97 -5.25
CA MET A 290 0.71 15.83 -3.79
C MET A 290 0.13 17.09 -3.16
N GLU A 291 0.70 18.23 -3.50
CA GLU A 291 0.26 19.54 -2.97
C GLU A 291 -1.17 19.87 -3.39
N ARG A 292 -1.55 19.62 -4.65
CA ARG A 292 -2.92 19.85 -5.12
C ARG A 292 -3.92 18.92 -4.44
N VAL A 293 -3.61 17.62 -4.36
CA VAL A 293 -4.47 16.64 -3.69
C VAL A 293 -4.65 16.99 -2.21
N ALA A 294 -3.56 17.34 -1.51
CA ALA A 294 -3.64 17.68 -0.09
C ALA A 294 -4.33 19.02 0.20
N LYS A 295 -4.26 19.99 -0.73
CA LYS A 295 -4.99 21.28 -0.60
C LYS A 295 -6.46 21.17 -0.97
N SER A 296 -6.87 20.12 -1.67
CA SER A 296 -8.26 19.95 -2.07
C SER A 296 -9.16 19.69 -0.85
N ARG A 297 -10.26 20.41 -0.77
CA ARG A 297 -11.32 20.15 0.21
C ARG A 297 -12.25 19.00 -0.21
N ALA A 298 -12.23 18.64 -1.50
CA ALA A 298 -13.00 17.55 -2.07
C ALA A 298 -12.55 16.19 -1.57
N ILE A 299 -11.29 16.05 -1.17
CA ILE A 299 -10.66 14.78 -0.88
C ILE A 299 -10.28 14.74 0.61
N PHE A 300 -10.88 13.82 1.36
CA PHE A 300 -10.37 13.43 2.65
C PHE A 300 -9.23 12.41 2.46
N TRP A 301 -8.09 12.61 3.10
CA TRP A 301 -6.94 11.72 3.00
C TRP A 301 -6.57 11.10 4.34
N GLY A 302 -6.69 9.75 4.43
CA GLY A 302 -6.18 8.94 5.53
C GLY A 302 -4.90 8.21 5.12
N ASP A 303 -3.86 8.25 5.97
CA ASP A 303 -2.58 7.56 5.73
C ASP A 303 -2.30 6.54 6.85
N TYR A 304 -2.27 5.25 6.48
CA TYR A 304 -2.10 4.15 7.42
C TYR A 304 -0.68 3.58 7.37
N GLN A 305 0.02 3.65 8.48
CA GLN A 305 1.42 3.29 8.63
C GLN A 305 1.62 2.22 9.70
N ALA A 306 2.63 1.34 9.57
CA ALA A 306 2.98 0.33 10.57
C ALA A 306 4.46 0.33 10.90
N LEU A 307 4.79 0.22 12.21
CA LEU A 307 6.17 0.21 12.71
C LEU A 307 6.97 -0.99 12.19
N VAL A 308 6.34 -2.15 12.13
CA VAL A 308 7.01 -3.44 11.85
C VAL A 308 7.20 -3.69 10.36
N ASP A 309 6.63 -2.85 9.51
CA ASP A 309 6.75 -2.94 8.06
C ASP A 309 7.89 -2.03 7.56
N PRO A 310 9.00 -2.57 7.03
CA PRO A 310 10.11 -1.76 6.54
C PRO A 310 9.84 -1.09 5.19
N LEU A 311 8.76 -1.48 4.48
CA LEU A 311 8.43 -0.95 3.16
C LEU A 311 7.66 0.38 3.23
N ASN A 312 7.16 0.77 4.41
CA ASN A 312 6.47 2.04 4.61
C ASN A 312 7.28 3.01 5.47
N PHE A 313 6.97 4.30 5.37
CA PHE A 313 7.62 5.36 6.12
C PHE A 313 6.89 5.61 7.44
N TYR A 314 7.11 4.74 8.42
CA TYR A 314 6.48 4.83 9.73
C TYR A 314 6.83 6.11 10.49
N LYS A 315 5.82 6.75 11.11
CA LYS A 315 5.90 8.04 11.81
C LYS A 315 6.27 9.24 10.93
N SER A 316 6.22 9.09 9.62
CA SER A 316 6.42 10.22 8.72
C SER A 316 5.12 11.02 8.55
N ARG A 317 5.28 12.30 8.23
CA ARG A 317 4.22 13.19 7.75
C ARG A 317 4.52 13.50 6.30
N PRO A 318 3.87 12.85 5.33
CA PRO A 318 4.31 12.90 3.93
C PRO A 318 4.51 14.30 3.38
N MET A 319 3.63 15.24 3.72
CA MET A 319 3.75 16.62 3.24
C MET A 319 4.96 17.33 3.85
N ALA A 320 5.12 17.26 5.16
CA ALA A 320 6.22 17.92 5.89
C ALA A 320 7.58 17.37 5.48
N GLU A 321 7.72 16.03 5.30
CA GLU A 321 8.98 15.39 4.88
C GLU A 321 9.42 15.84 3.47
N MET A 322 8.49 16.24 2.62
CA MET A 322 8.79 16.79 1.29
C MET A 322 8.97 18.32 1.29
N GLY A 323 8.87 18.98 2.46
CA GLY A 323 8.91 20.44 2.57
C GLY A 323 7.68 21.12 1.99
N LEU A 324 6.54 20.41 1.92
CA LEU A 324 5.26 20.95 1.46
C LEU A 324 4.43 21.36 2.67
N SER A 325 3.76 22.51 2.56
CA SER A 325 2.87 23.03 3.60
C SER A 325 1.43 23.04 3.11
N THR A 326 0.53 22.52 3.94
CA THR A 326 -0.91 22.55 3.68
C THR A 326 -1.68 22.58 5.00
N GLU A 327 -2.86 23.22 4.99
CA GLU A 327 -3.80 23.18 6.12
C GLU A 327 -4.49 21.79 6.25
N ASN A 328 -4.62 21.06 5.14
CA ASN A 328 -5.25 19.75 5.06
C ASN A 328 -4.19 18.64 4.96
N GLU A 329 -3.41 18.43 6.02
CA GLU A 329 -2.49 17.29 6.05
C GLU A 329 -3.24 15.95 6.11
N PRO A 330 -2.66 14.89 5.52
CA PRO A 330 -3.18 13.53 5.68
C PRO A 330 -3.38 13.15 7.15
N THR A 331 -4.51 12.54 7.47
CA THR A 331 -4.75 11.99 8.80
C THR A 331 -3.95 10.71 8.97
N VAL A 332 -2.79 10.80 9.63
CA VAL A 332 -1.91 9.65 9.85
C VAL A 332 -2.47 8.73 10.93
N ARG A 333 -2.57 7.44 10.66
CA ARG A 333 -2.99 6.38 11.57
C ARG A 333 -1.95 5.27 11.66
N VAL A 334 -1.65 4.88 12.90
CA VAL A 334 -0.69 3.78 13.15
C VAL A 334 -1.43 2.46 13.26
N VAL A 335 -1.06 1.53 12.41
CA VAL A 335 -1.56 0.15 12.39
C VAL A 335 -0.60 -0.77 13.15
N ARG A 336 -1.15 -1.59 14.03
CA ARG A 336 -0.39 -2.60 14.79
C ARG A 336 -0.65 -3.99 14.18
N LEU A 337 0.11 -4.34 13.14
CA LEU A 337 -0.07 -5.59 12.39
C LEU A 337 -0.06 -6.85 13.29
N SER A 338 0.72 -6.83 14.38
CA SER A 338 0.73 -7.93 15.36
C SER A 338 -0.58 -8.14 16.12
N ARG A 339 -1.43 -7.10 16.19
CA ARG A 339 -2.73 -7.19 16.86
C ARG A 339 -3.86 -7.62 15.92
N MET A 340 -3.62 -7.56 14.61
CA MET A 340 -4.59 -7.94 13.58
C MET A 340 -4.67 -9.45 13.37
N LEU A 341 -3.61 -10.16 13.74
CA LEU A 341 -3.41 -11.57 13.44
C LEU A 341 -3.37 -12.40 14.72
N ASP A 342 -3.67 -13.67 14.61
CA ASP A 342 -3.36 -14.63 15.64
C ASP A 342 -1.85 -14.80 15.80
N ASP A 343 -1.41 -15.09 17.03
CA ASP A 343 0.00 -15.03 17.40
C ASP A 343 0.87 -16.04 16.62
N ASP A 344 0.31 -17.19 16.28
CA ASP A 344 0.99 -18.20 15.46
C ASP A 344 1.13 -17.75 14.01
N ILE A 345 0.11 -17.11 13.43
CA ILE A 345 0.14 -16.55 12.07
C ILE A 345 1.14 -15.39 12.03
N TYR A 346 1.07 -14.47 13.00
CA TYR A 346 2.02 -13.36 13.08
C TYR A 346 3.47 -13.87 13.19
N ARG A 347 3.75 -14.86 14.04
CA ARG A 347 5.10 -15.45 14.17
C ARG A 347 5.63 -16.02 12.86
N ARG A 348 4.76 -16.62 12.02
CA ARG A 348 5.15 -17.16 10.71
C ARG A 348 5.49 -16.09 9.69
N ILE A 349 4.81 -14.92 9.73
CA ILE A 349 4.98 -13.88 8.69
C ILE A 349 5.88 -12.72 9.09
N ARG A 350 6.16 -12.51 10.38
CA ARG A 350 6.88 -11.33 10.88
C ARG A 350 8.27 -11.11 10.29
N LEU A 351 8.91 -12.15 9.77
CA LEU A 351 10.21 -12.08 9.10
C LEU A 351 10.09 -12.07 7.56
N HIS A 352 8.87 -12.19 7.03
CA HIS A 352 8.59 -12.12 5.61
C HIS A 352 7.98 -10.77 5.26
N PHE A 353 8.84 -9.74 5.03
CA PHE A 353 8.37 -8.36 4.90
C PHE A 353 7.31 -8.17 3.82
N PHE A 354 7.35 -8.85 2.68
CA PHE A 354 6.29 -8.75 1.66
C PHE A 354 4.94 -9.30 2.15
N ARG A 355 4.94 -10.42 2.91
CA ARG A 355 3.70 -10.95 3.50
C ARG A 355 3.17 -10.03 4.58
N LEU A 356 4.08 -9.49 5.40
CA LEU A 356 3.73 -8.54 6.45
C LEU A 356 3.17 -7.24 5.85
N HIS A 357 3.81 -6.74 4.80
CA HIS A 357 3.37 -5.55 4.06
C HIS A 357 1.99 -5.75 3.42
N ASN A 358 1.72 -6.90 2.81
CA ASN A 358 0.42 -7.22 2.23
C ASN A 358 -0.70 -7.37 3.28
N GLN A 359 -0.38 -7.41 4.59
CA GLN A 359 -1.41 -7.44 5.64
C GLN A 359 -2.26 -6.16 5.66
N PHE A 360 -1.76 -5.04 5.16
CA PHE A 360 -2.58 -3.83 5.01
C PHE A 360 -3.83 -4.03 4.14
N VAL A 361 -3.81 -4.94 3.20
CA VAL A 361 -4.91 -5.21 2.26
C VAL A 361 -5.45 -6.64 2.40
N SER A 362 -5.20 -7.27 3.53
CA SER A 362 -5.68 -8.61 3.87
C SER A 362 -6.71 -8.59 5.00
N GLY A 363 -7.45 -9.67 5.16
CA GLY A 363 -8.39 -9.83 6.28
C GLY A 363 -7.67 -9.98 7.62
N ASN A 364 -8.29 -9.51 8.69
CA ASN A 364 -7.82 -9.64 10.05
C ASN A 364 -8.36 -10.93 10.71
N ASP A 365 -7.60 -11.51 11.65
CA ASP A 365 -8.09 -12.58 12.53
C ASP A 365 -8.77 -12.00 13.77
N ARG A 366 -8.40 -10.78 14.15
CA ARG A 366 -8.90 -10.07 15.34
C ARG A 366 -9.48 -8.70 14.97
N ARG A 367 -10.49 -8.28 15.68
CA ARG A 367 -11.09 -6.95 15.54
C ARG A 367 -10.11 -5.89 16.04
N THR A 368 -9.75 -4.95 15.17
CA THR A 368 -8.83 -3.85 15.48
C THR A 368 -9.34 -2.55 14.88
N SER A 369 -8.72 -1.43 15.30
CA SER A 369 -9.08 -0.09 14.80
C SER A 369 -8.86 0.07 13.29
N TYR A 370 -8.02 -0.75 12.69
CA TYR A 370 -7.82 -0.83 11.25
C TYR A 370 -8.28 -2.19 10.75
N ASP A 371 -9.22 -2.19 9.83
CA ASP A 371 -9.62 -3.37 9.07
C ASP A 371 -9.92 -2.96 7.64
N TYR A 372 -9.16 -3.51 6.70
CA TYR A 372 -9.27 -3.18 5.29
C TYR A 372 -10.68 -3.46 4.74
N PHE A 373 -11.22 -4.63 5.06
CA PHE A 373 -12.55 -5.01 4.56
C PHE A 373 -13.68 -4.21 5.22
N MET A 374 -13.53 -3.82 6.48
CA MET A 374 -14.51 -2.92 7.10
C MET A 374 -14.47 -1.52 6.49
N LEU A 375 -13.30 -1.03 6.05
CA LEU A 375 -13.19 0.24 5.33
C LEU A 375 -13.88 0.18 3.96
N ILE A 376 -13.78 -0.94 3.23
CA ILE A 376 -14.31 -1.05 1.87
C ILE A 376 -15.73 -1.64 1.79
N CYS A 377 -16.16 -2.43 2.76
CA CYS A 377 -17.42 -3.17 2.75
C CYS A 377 -18.32 -2.87 3.97
N GLY A 378 -17.87 -2.08 4.95
CA GLY A 378 -18.62 -1.77 6.16
C GLY A 378 -19.61 -0.61 6.00
N PRO A 379 -20.57 -0.43 6.94
CA PRO A 379 -21.69 0.49 6.82
C PRO A 379 -21.37 1.94 7.17
N VAL A 380 -20.12 2.25 7.52
CA VAL A 380 -19.68 3.60 7.93
C VAL A 380 -18.63 4.10 6.96
N SER A 381 -18.68 5.39 6.60
CA SER A 381 -17.72 5.98 5.67
C SER A 381 -16.28 5.78 6.14
N ALA A 382 -15.36 5.57 5.19
CA ALA A 382 -13.95 5.41 5.48
C ALA A 382 -13.34 6.62 6.19
N LYS A 383 -13.83 7.83 5.88
CA LYS A 383 -13.48 9.06 6.60
C LYS A 383 -13.86 8.98 8.07
N SER A 384 -15.11 8.59 8.39
CA SER A 384 -15.57 8.47 9.78
C SER A 384 -14.78 7.42 10.55
N GLN A 385 -14.51 6.26 9.93
CA GLN A 385 -13.68 5.21 10.52
C GLN A 385 -12.24 5.69 10.76
N THR A 386 -11.65 6.44 9.82
CA THR A 386 -10.30 6.98 9.94
C THR A 386 -10.20 8.02 11.06
N LEU A 387 -11.20 8.88 11.22
CA LEU A 387 -11.20 9.91 12.25
C LEU A 387 -11.49 9.36 13.65
N ALA A 388 -12.20 8.25 13.76
CA ALA A 388 -12.51 7.63 15.04
C ALA A 388 -11.25 7.07 15.72
N PRO A 389 -11.04 7.33 17.03
CA PRO A 389 -9.86 6.84 17.76
C PRO A 389 -9.68 5.32 17.72
N TYR A 390 -10.78 4.59 17.74
CA TYR A 390 -10.82 3.12 17.73
C TYR A 390 -11.31 2.55 16.40
N GLY A 391 -11.45 3.40 15.35
CA GLY A 391 -11.91 2.95 14.04
C GLY A 391 -13.23 2.20 14.09
N ALA A 392 -13.35 1.15 13.26
CA ALA A 392 -14.55 0.35 13.16
C ALA A 392 -14.97 -0.36 14.47
N VAL A 393 -14.02 -0.67 15.38
CA VAL A 393 -14.31 -1.34 16.68
C VAL A 393 -15.25 -0.51 17.54
N SER A 394 -15.22 0.82 17.45
CA SER A 394 -16.14 1.69 18.18
C SER A 394 -17.50 1.88 17.50
N MET A 395 -17.71 1.26 16.34
CA MET A 395 -18.86 1.50 15.50
C MET A 395 -19.69 0.23 15.23
N ILE A 396 -19.08 -0.94 15.31
CA ILE A 396 -19.70 -2.23 15.02
C ILE A 396 -19.62 -3.12 16.25
N GLY A 397 -20.74 -3.63 16.71
CA GLY A 397 -20.85 -4.55 17.84
C GLY A 397 -20.27 -5.94 17.56
N ASP A 398 -20.14 -6.77 18.59
CA ASP A 398 -19.60 -8.14 18.45
C ASP A 398 -20.53 -9.06 17.65
N ASP A 399 -21.82 -8.71 17.62
CA ASP A 399 -22.86 -9.37 16.85
C ASP A 399 -22.97 -8.86 15.40
N GLY A 400 -22.06 -7.97 14.97
CA GLY A 400 -22.06 -7.35 13.64
C GLY A 400 -23.09 -6.23 13.46
N ALA A 401 -23.79 -5.78 14.52
CA ALA A 401 -24.73 -4.66 14.44
C ALA A 401 -24.01 -3.30 14.45
N LEU A 402 -24.63 -2.30 13.84
CA LEU A 402 -24.16 -0.91 13.92
C LEU A 402 -24.48 -0.35 15.31
N ILE A 403 -23.45 0.08 16.04
CA ILE A 403 -23.63 0.71 17.36
C ILE A 403 -24.27 2.10 17.17
N SER A 404 -25.50 2.29 17.65
CA SER A 404 -26.29 3.51 17.43
C SER A 404 -25.97 4.66 18.38
N SER A 405 -25.27 4.42 19.49
CA SER A 405 -24.98 5.42 20.54
C SER A 405 -23.51 5.85 20.56
N ALA A 406 -23.20 6.90 21.34
CA ALA A 406 -21.84 7.42 21.56
C ALA A 406 -20.82 6.31 21.82
N PRO A 407 -19.53 6.48 21.42
CA PRO A 407 -18.52 5.45 21.64
C PRO A 407 -18.47 5.08 23.13
N PRO A 408 -18.33 3.79 23.47
CA PRO A 408 -18.14 3.36 24.84
C PRO A 408 -16.96 4.11 25.48
N SER A 409 -17.07 4.39 26.77
CA SER A 409 -15.98 5.02 27.52
C SER A 409 -14.72 4.15 27.47
N PRO A 410 -13.51 4.71 27.57
CA PRO A 410 -12.28 3.91 27.61
C PRO A 410 -12.29 2.79 28.65
N SER A 411 -13.05 2.92 29.73
CA SER A 411 -13.24 1.92 30.78
C SER A 411 -14.09 0.72 30.35
N GLU A 412 -15.08 0.94 29.47
CA GLU A 412 -15.93 -0.15 28.93
C GLU A 412 -15.20 -0.98 27.86
N LEU A 413 -14.24 -0.37 27.12
CA LEU A 413 -13.43 -1.06 26.12
C LEU A 413 -12.28 -1.89 26.71
N LEU A 414 -11.91 -1.63 27.97
CA LEU A 414 -10.81 -2.34 28.64
C LEU A 414 -11.25 -3.62 29.37
N GLY A 415 -12.54 -3.96 29.31
CA GLY A 415 -13.08 -5.10 30.04
C GLY A 415 -12.96 -4.92 31.56
N SER A 416 -13.99 -5.16 32.30
CA SER A 416 -13.92 -5.16 33.76
C SER A 416 -12.79 -6.06 34.22
N PRO A 417 -11.88 -5.63 35.12
CA PRO A 417 -10.90 -6.51 35.73
C PRO A 417 -11.63 -7.41 36.73
N GLY A 418 -12.10 -8.54 36.27
CA GLY A 418 -12.87 -9.42 37.15
C GLY A 418 -13.23 -10.73 36.51
N ALA A 419 -12.24 -11.60 36.28
CA ALA A 419 -12.35 -13.05 36.30
C ALA A 419 -10.97 -13.66 36.07
N ALA A 420 -10.08 -13.47 37.04
CA ALA A 420 -8.92 -14.34 37.21
C ALA A 420 -8.94 -14.70 38.69
N ALA A 421 -9.55 -15.84 38.97
CA ALA A 421 -9.30 -16.70 40.15
C ALA A 421 -8.87 -18.05 39.65
#